data_d20ded000d3f6a4ac8f57558752ddf4a
#
_entry.id   d20ded000d3f6a4ac8f57558752ddf4a
#
_cell.length_a   1.000
_cell.length_b   1.000
_cell.length_c   1.000
_cell.angle_alpha   90.00
_cell.angle_beta   90.00
_cell.angle_gamma   90.00
#
_symmetry.space_group_name_H-M   'P 1'
#
loop_
_entity.id
_entity.type
_entity.pdbx_description
1 polymer ?
#
loop_
_entity_poly.entity_id
_entity_poly.type
_entity_poly.pdbx_seq_one_letter_code
_entity_poly.pdbx_strand_id
1 'polypeptide(L)'
;KKRGIGLIQDVVLSHIGSAHWWMKDLPTPDWINYGGKFVPTQHHRVAVQDPYASKEDADNFTRGWFVETMPDLNQSNPLVANYLIQNNIWWIEYAGLSGLRIDTFGYSDGAFLSEYTRRLMAEYPKLNMVGEEWSKLVPVVARWQRGKDNFDGYRASTPSLMDFPLAEAMRTALADRRGGNVFTSVYETLSLDYLYPEPGNLVLFEANH
;
A
#
# COMPACT_ATOMS: atom_id res chain seq x y z
N LYS A 1 -19.62 -14.67 -9.74
CA LYS A 1 -20.14 -15.63 -8.74
C LYS A 1 -20.71 -16.90 -9.36
N LYS A 2 -21.62 -16.81 -10.36
CA LYS A 2 -22.21 -18.00 -11.03
C LYS A 2 -21.19 -18.96 -11.64
N ARG A 3 -19.96 -18.50 -11.92
CA ARG A 3 -18.87 -19.30 -12.52
C ARG A 3 -17.73 -19.61 -11.53
N GLY A 4 -17.91 -19.35 -10.23
CA GLY A 4 -16.86 -19.55 -9.22
C GLY A 4 -15.69 -18.55 -9.29
N ILE A 5 -15.84 -17.44 -10.04
CA ILE A 5 -14.82 -16.41 -10.17
C ILE A 5 -15.04 -15.35 -9.09
N GLY A 6 -13.99 -15.07 -8.32
CA GLY A 6 -13.95 -13.97 -7.37
C GLY A 6 -13.72 -12.62 -8.06
N LEU A 7 -14.23 -11.55 -7.46
CA LEU A 7 -14.02 -10.18 -7.90
C LEU A 7 -13.09 -9.49 -6.91
N ILE A 8 -12.00 -8.91 -7.40
CA ILE A 8 -11.08 -8.08 -6.64
C ILE A 8 -11.24 -6.64 -7.11
N GLN A 9 -11.41 -5.71 -6.18
CA GLN A 9 -11.47 -4.29 -6.48
C GLN A 9 -10.12 -3.64 -6.23
N ASP A 10 -9.69 -2.79 -7.15
CA ASP A 10 -8.58 -1.87 -6.94
C ASP A 10 -9.07 -0.65 -6.15
N VAL A 11 -8.37 -0.32 -5.08
CA VAL A 11 -8.77 0.69 -4.09
C VAL A 11 -7.64 1.69 -3.91
N VAL A 12 -7.94 2.96 -4.08
CA VAL A 12 -7.03 4.07 -3.81
C VAL A 12 -7.43 4.72 -2.49
N LEU A 13 -6.56 4.65 -1.49
CA LEU A 13 -6.80 5.21 -0.16
C LEU A 13 -6.07 6.54 0.07
N SER A 14 -4.96 6.75 -0.64
CA SER A 14 -4.07 7.89 -0.40
C SER A 14 -4.57 9.19 -1.02
N HIS A 15 -5.23 9.16 -2.17
CA HIS A 15 -5.56 10.37 -2.92
C HIS A 15 -6.86 10.26 -3.70
N ILE A 16 -7.28 11.39 -4.27
CA ILE A 16 -8.37 11.51 -5.25
C ILE A 16 -7.85 12.15 -6.53
N GLY A 17 -8.65 12.14 -7.60
CA GLY A 17 -8.33 12.94 -8.79
C GLY A 17 -8.63 14.43 -8.58
N SER A 18 -7.82 15.33 -9.16
CA SER A 18 -8.01 16.78 -9.07
C SER A 18 -9.33 17.29 -9.66
N ALA A 19 -10.00 16.48 -10.49
CA ALA A 19 -11.33 16.79 -11.02
C ALA A 19 -12.47 16.31 -10.10
N HIS A 20 -12.17 15.65 -8.98
CA HIS A 20 -13.18 15.20 -8.03
C HIS A 20 -13.96 16.39 -7.45
N TRP A 21 -15.28 16.24 -7.28
CA TRP A 21 -16.16 17.32 -6.80
C TRP A 21 -15.76 17.87 -5.42
N TRP A 22 -15.10 17.06 -4.58
CA TRP A 22 -14.55 17.51 -3.30
C TRP A 22 -13.57 18.66 -3.44
N MET A 23 -12.84 18.77 -4.56
CA MET A 23 -11.93 19.91 -4.76
C MET A 23 -12.67 21.25 -4.86
N LYS A 24 -13.99 21.25 -5.06
CA LYS A 24 -14.84 22.44 -5.08
C LYS A 24 -15.64 22.62 -3.78
N ASP A 25 -15.90 21.53 -3.09
CA ASP A 25 -16.76 21.52 -1.88
C ASP A 25 -16.27 20.41 -0.93
N LEU A 26 -15.27 20.76 -0.10
CA LEU A 26 -14.68 19.84 0.87
C LEU A 26 -15.65 19.61 2.03
N PRO A 27 -15.85 18.35 2.48
CA PRO A 27 -16.67 18.05 3.67
C PRO A 27 -16.17 18.75 4.94
N THR A 28 -14.84 18.89 5.09
CA THR A 28 -14.17 19.70 6.12
C THR A 28 -12.94 20.39 5.52
N PRO A 29 -12.49 21.54 6.06
CA PRO A 29 -11.35 22.27 5.51
C PRO A 29 -10.03 21.48 5.46
N ASP A 30 -9.89 20.46 6.31
CA ASP A 30 -8.72 19.60 6.46
C ASP A 30 -8.91 18.22 5.84
N TRP A 31 -9.89 18.07 4.91
CA TRP A 31 -10.14 16.80 4.19
C TRP A 31 -8.97 16.38 3.29
N ILE A 32 -8.32 17.36 2.70
CA ILE A 32 -7.13 17.23 1.84
C ILE A 32 -5.93 17.82 2.58
N ASN A 33 -4.81 17.11 2.54
CA ASN A 33 -3.56 17.59 3.13
C ASN A 33 -3.12 18.92 2.49
N TYR A 34 -2.42 19.72 3.29
CA TYR A 34 -1.96 21.09 2.94
C TYR A 34 -3.10 22.04 2.53
N GLY A 35 -4.32 21.81 3.04
CA GLY A 35 -5.47 22.68 2.75
C GLY A 35 -5.83 22.72 1.27
N GLY A 36 -5.60 21.63 0.54
CA GLY A 36 -5.87 21.53 -0.89
C GLY A 36 -4.82 22.22 -1.78
N LYS A 37 -3.69 22.65 -1.24
CA LYS A 37 -2.56 23.19 -2.01
C LYS A 37 -1.60 22.09 -2.38
N PHE A 38 -1.14 22.07 -3.63
CA PHE A 38 -0.15 21.11 -4.08
C PHE A 38 1.18 21.28 -3.35
N VAL A 39 1.57 20.26 -2.61
CA VAL A 39 2.91 20.07 -2.04
C VAL A 39 3.35 18.68 -2.44
N PRO A 40 4.36 18.53 -3.32
CA PRO A 40 4.75 17.21 -3.82
C PRO A 40 5.37 16.35 -2.73
N THR A 41 5.08 15.05 -2.77
CA THR A 41 5.88 14.09 -1.99
C THR A 41 7.27 13.95 -2.60
N GLN A 42 8.28 13.76 -1.76
CA GLN A 42 9.65 13.45 -2.19
C GLN A 42 9.84 11.97 -2.55
N HIS A 43 8.80 11.14 -2.40
CA HIS A 43 8.84 9.70 -2.65
C HIS A 43 9.88 8.93 -1.83
N HIS A 44 10.34 9.48 -0.71
CA HIS A 44 11.31 8.86 0.20
C HIS A 44 10.62 7.84 1.12
N ARG A 45 10.07 6.77 0.53
CA ARG A 45 9.30 5.74 1.24
C ARG A 45 9.99 5.11 2.45
N VAL A 46 11.32 5.04 2.42
CA VAL A 46 12.09 4.48 3.53
C VAL A 46 12.01 5.33 4.80
N ALA A 47 11.66 6.62 4.68
CA ALA A 47 11.55 7.53 5.81
C ALA A 47 10.52 7.10 6.85
N VAL A 48 9.51 6.31 6.48
CA VAL A 48 8.50 5.82 7.43
C VAL A 48 9.01 4.69 8.34
N GLN A 49 10.17 4.11 8.04
CA GLN A 49 10.76 3.04 8.84
C GLN A 49 12.25 3.21 9.10
N ASP A 50 12.86 4.31 8.67
CA ASP A 50 14.23 4.67 9.03
C ASP A 50 14.20 5.32 10.41
N PRO A 51 14.86 4.72 11.45
CA PRO A 51 14.88 5.27 12.80
C PRO A 51 15.61 6.63 12.90
N TYR A 52 16.34 7.01 11.87
CA TYR A 52 17.12 8.25 11.79
C TYR A 52 16.52 9.29 10.86
N ALA A 53 15.41 8.96 10.18
CA ALA A 53 14.71 9.92 9.32
C ALA A 53 14.16 11.09 10.12
N SER A 54 14.15 12.26 9.52
CA SER A 54 13.46 13.41 10.12
C SER A 54 11.94 13.19 10.09
N LYS A 55 11.25 13.81 11.06
CA LYS A 55 9.79 13.80 11.04
C LYS A 55 9.24 14.48 9.79
N GLU A 56 9.90 15.52 9.30
CA GLU A 56 9.54 16.25 8.09
C GLU A 56 9.58 15.34 6.86
N ASP A 57 10.58 14.47 6.73
CA ASP A 57 10.68 13.54 5.60
C ASP A 57 9.58 12.48 5.66
N ALA A 58 9.32 11.90 6.84
CA ALA A 58 8.25 10.95 7.04
C ALA A 58 6.85 11.57 6.79
N ASP A 59 6.60 12.76 7.32
CA ASP A 59 5.37 13.52 7.10
C ASP A 59 5.21 13.91 5.62
N ASN A 60 6.29 14.34 4.95
CA ASN A 60 6.22 14.68 3.52
C ASN A 60 5.90 13.44 2.67
N PHE A 61 6.45 12.28 2.99
CA PHE A 61 6.15 11.05 2.25
C PHE A 61 4.67 10.68 2.33
N THR A 62 4.06 10.73 3.53
CA THR A 62 2.69 10.25 3.77
C THR A 62 1.62 11.31 3.57
N ARG A 63 1.98 12.58 3.44
CA ARG A 63 1.03 13.70 3.31
C ARG A 63 1.24 14.52 2.05
N GLY A 64 2.42 14.39 1.42
CA GLY A 64 2.71 15.04 0.13
C GLY A 64 1.88 14.40 -0.99
N TRP A 65 1.42 15.22 -1.92
CA TRP A 65 0.67 14.74 -3.07
C TRP A 65 1.58 13.95 -4.00
N PHE A 66 1.11 12.83 -4.51
CA PHE A 66 1.86 11.98 -5.43
C PHE A 66 2.27 12.75 -6.70
N VAL A 67 1.30 13.42 -7.32
CA VAL A 67 1.48 14.43 -8.36
C VAL A 67 0.38 15.50 -8.22
N GLU A 68 0.50 16.61 -8.95
CA GLU A 68 -0.46 17.73 -8.86
C GLU A 68 -1.92 17.33 -9.14
N THR A 69 -2.13 16.33 -9.99
CA THR A 69 -3.46 15.82 -10.33
C THR A 69 -4.02 14.80 -9.34
N MET A 70 -3.27 14.48 -8.28
CA MET A 70 -3.63 13.51 -7.25
C MET A 70 -3.60 14.14 -5.84
N PRO A 71 -4.60 14.96 -5.48
CA PRO A 71 -4.75 15.55 -4.15
C PRO A 71 -4.76 14.50 -3.06
N ASP A 72 -3.87 14.64 -2.08
CA ASP A 72 -3.69 13.68 -1.00
C ASP A 72 -4.74 13.84 0.10
N LEU A 73 -5.39 12.73 0.46
CA LEU A 73 -6.42 12.67 1.49
C LEU A 73 -5.78 12.69 2.89
N ASN A 74 -6.32 13.49 3.77
CA ASN A 74 -5.86 13.56 5.15
C ASN A 74 -6.46 12.44 6.01
N GLN A 75 -5.86 11.26 6.00
CA GLN A 75 -6.35 10.11 6.78
C GLN A 75 -6.16 10.29 8.30
N SER A 76 -5.39 11.30 8.75
CA SER A 76 -5.33 11.69 10.17
C SER A 76 -6.64 12.36 10.63
N ASN A 77 -7.46 12.86 9.70
CA ASN A 77 -8.82 13.29 10.00
C ASN A 77 -9.71 12.05 10.19
N PRO A 78 -10.34 11.88 11.38
CA PRO A 78 -11.13 10.67 11.65
C PRO A 78 -12.37 10.54 10.77
N LEU A 79 -12.88 11.62 10.20
CA LEU A 79 -14.01 11.58 9.26
C LEU A 79 -13.57 11.03 7.92
N VAL A 80 -12.40 11.42 7.41
CA VAL A 80 -11.78 10.85 6.19
C VAL A 80 -11.51 9.37 6.40
N ALA A 81 -10.83 9.02 7.50
CA ALA A 81 -10.52 7.65 7.85
C ALA A 81 -11.79 6.77 7.89
N ASN A 82 -12.81 7.23 8.61
CA ASN A 82 -14.06 6.48 8.71
C ASN A 82 -14.79 6.38 7.37
N TYR A 83 -14.81 7.45 6.57
CA TYR A 83 -15.40 7.43 5.23
C TYR A 83 -14.74 6.35 4.36
N LEU A 84 -13.41 6.32 4.29
CA LEU A 84 -12.67 5.36 3.48
C LEU A 84 -12.95 3.91 3.92
N ILE A 85 -12.97 3.65 5.23
CA ILE A 85 -13.29 2.32 5.77
C ILE A 85 -14.72 1.92 5.40
N GLN A 86 -15.70 2.78 5.65
CA GLN A 86 -17.12 2.47 5.39
C GLN A 86 -17.40 2.34 3.90
N ASN A 87 -16.76 3.15 3.06
CA ASN A 87 -16.87 3.03 1.61
C ASN A 87 -16.41 1.66 1.11
N ASN A 88 -15.30 1.15 1.63
CA ASN A 88 -14.81 -0.18 1.25
C ASN A 88 -15.69 -1.32 1.77
N ILE A 89 -16.18 -1.22 3.01
CA ILE A 89 -17.17 -2.16 3.56
C ILE A 89 -18.41 -2.18 2.65
N TRP A 90 -18.93 -1.02 2.26
CA TRP A 90 -20.07 -0.92 1.36
C TRP A 90 -19.83 -1.62 0.02
N TRP A 91 -18.64 -1.43 -0.58
CA TRP A 91 -18.30 -2.09 -1.84
C TRP A 91 -18.16 -3.61 -1.70
N ILE A 92 -17.55 -4.08 -0.59
CA ILE A 92 -17.44 -5.52 -0.30
C ILE A 92 -18.84 -6.14 -0.27
N GLU A 93 -19.76 -5.54 0.45
CA GLU A 93 -21.15 -6.03 0.57
C GLU A 93 -21.93 -5.90 -0.74
N TYR A 94 -21.93 -4.72 -1.34
CA TYR A 94 -22.72 -4.43 -2.54
C TYR A 94 -22.29 -5.29 -3.74
N ALA A 95 -21.01 -5.37 -4.03
CA ALA A 95 -20.48 -6.15 -5.14
C ALA A 95 -20.14 -7.60 -4.76
N GLY A 96 -20.12 -7.92 -3.47
CA GLY A 96 -19.69 -9.21 -2.93
C GLY A 96 -18.26 -9.52 -3.30
N LEU A 97 -17.36 -8.61 -3.01
CA LEU A 97 -15.96 -8.74 -3.36
C LEU A 97 -15.31 -9.95 -2.66
N SER A 98 -14.37 -10.56 -3.33
CA SER A 98 -13.52 -11.62 -2.78
C SER A 98 -12.17 -11.10 -2.33
N GLY A 99 -11.81 -9.89 -2.70
CA GLY A 99 -10.55 -9.26 -2.33
C GLY A 99 -10.48 -7.78 -2.67
N LEU A 100 -9.45 -7.13 -2.15
CA LEU A 100 -9.07 -5.75 -2.43
C LEU A 100 -7.59 -5.73 -2.83
N ARG A 101 -7.25 -4.99 -3.87
CA ARG A 101 -5.88 -4.56 -4.14
C ARG A 101 -5.78 -3.09 -3.74
N ILE A 102 -4.89 -2.77 -2.83
CA ILE A 102 -4.76 -1.40 -2.31
C ILE A 102 -3.57 -0.75 -2.98
N ASP A 103 -3.88 0.22 -3.82
CA ASP A 103 -2.93 1.03 -4.56
C ASP A 103 -2.10 1.91 -3.63
N THR A 104 -0.83 2.13 -3.98
CA THR A 104 0.08 3.03 -3.26
C THR A 104 0.03 2.87 -1.73
N PHE A 105 0.02 1.62 -1.23
CA PHE A 105 -0.29 1.27 0.16
C PHE A 105 0.51 2.09 1.17
N GLY A 106 1.84 2.11 1.03
CA GLY A 106 2.73 2.77 1.97
C GLY A 106 2.69 4.30 1.98
N TYR A 107 1.99 4.93 1.02
CA TYR A 107 1.81 6.39 0.99
C TYR A 107 0.72 6.90 1.94
N SER A 108 -0.12 6.02 2.44
CA SER A 108 -1.16 6.38 3.40
C SER A 108 -0.60 6.48 4.82
N ASP A 109 -1.30 7.20 5.68
CA ASP A 109 -0.97 7.29 7.10
C ASP A 109 -0.93 5.91 7.76
N GLY A 110 0.16 5.61 8.49
CA GLY A 110 0.38 4.29 9.08
C GLY A 110 -0.67 3.92 10.14
N ALA A 111 -1.08 4.86 10.98
CA ALA A 111 -2.10 4.61 12.00
C ALA A 111 -3.46 4.32 11.35
N PHE A 112 -3.79 5.06 10.30
CA PHE A 112 -4.98 4.79 9.49
C PHE A 112 -4.91 3.39 8.85
N LEU A 113 -3.79 3.00 8.21
CA LEU A 113 -3.65 1.68 7.59
C LEU A 113 -3.78 0.54 8.61
N SER A 114 -3.22 0.72 9.80
CA SER A 114 -3.37 -0.26 10.89
C SER A 114 -4.84 -0.46 11.25
N GLU A 115 -5.58 0.62 11.47
CA GLU A 115 -7.00 0.58 11.81
C GLU A 115 -7.87 0.08 10.65
N TYR A 116 -7.62 0.55 9.43
CA TYR A 116 -8.31 0.12 8.22
C TYR A 116 -8.20 -1.39 8.02
N THR A 117 -6.97 -1.92 8.02
CA THR A 117 -6.75 -3.35 7.79
C THR A 117 -7.28 -4.19 8.94
N ARG A 118 -7.16 -3.72 10.18
CA ARG A 118 -7.70 -4.38 11.35
C ARG A 118 -9.23 -4.52 11.29
N ARG A 119 -9.94 -3.43 10.95
CA ARG A 119 -11.41 -3.43 10.88
C ARG A 119 -11.91 -4.35 9.77
N LEU A 120 -11.35 -4.23 8.56
CA LEU A 120 -11.78 -5.05 7.44
C LEU A 120 -11.51 -6.54 7.70
N MET A 121 -10.33 -6.89 8.21
CA MET A 121 -10.00 -8.29 8.48
C MET A 121 -10.75 -8.88 9.68
N ALA A 122 -11.18 -8.05 10.63
CA ALA A 122 -12.04 -8.50 11.73
C ALA A 122 -13.47 -8.84 11.24
N GLU A 123 -14.00 -8.04 10.31
CA GLU A 123 -15.34 -8.22 9.75
C GLU A 123 -15.35 -9.27 8.64
N TYR A 124 -14.30 -9.30 7.81
CA TYR A 124 -14.16 -10.23 6.67
C TYR A 124 -12.87 -11.05 6.76
N PRO A 125 -12.75 -12.02 7.69
CA PRO A 125 -11.50 -12.74 7.92
C PRO A 125 -11.02 -13.60 6.74
N LYS A 126 -11.88 -13.84 5.76
CA LYS A 126 -11.56 -14.57 4.51
C LYS A 126 -11.31 -13.66 3.31
N LEU A 127 -11.44 -12.35 3.47
CA LEU A 127 -11.16 -11.40 2.41
C LEU A 127 -9.66 -11.42 2.08
N ASN A 128 -9.30 -11.56 0.82
CA ASN A 128 -7.92 -11.36 0.42
C ASN A 128 -7.65 -9.86 0.22
N MET A 129 -6.69 -9.33 0.97
CA MET A 129 -6.27 -7.94 0.87
C MET A 129 -4.81 -7.89 0.47
N VAL A 130 -4.52 -7.26 -0.67
CA VAL A 130 -3.17 -7.16 -1.24
C VAL A 130 -2.74 -5.71 -1.23
N GLY A 131 -1.65 -5.40 -0.54
CA GLY A 131 -1.05 -4.06 -0.53
C GLY A 131 -0.01 -3.91 -1.63
N GLU A 132 -0.06 -2.78 -2.35
CA GLU A 132 0.98 -2.41 -3.30
C GLU A 132 2.02 -1.52 -2.61
N GLU A 133 3.16 -2.09 -2.25
CA GLU A 133 4.33 -1.33 -1.79
C GLU A 133 5.45 -1.45 -2.81
N TRP A 134 5.57 -0.44 -3.65
CA TRP A 134 6.49 -0.45 -4.78
C TRP A 134 7.94 -0.20 -4.35
N SER A 135 8.56 -1.21 -3.76
CA SER A 135 9.94 -1.18 -3.32
C SER A 135 10.69 -2.44 -3.75
N LYS A 136 11.96 -2.28 -4.12
CA LYS A 136 12.87 -3.40 -4.37
C LYS A 136 13.44 -4.01 -3.08
N LEU A 137 13.20 -3.38 -1.95
CA LEU A 137 13.79 -3.77 -0.67
C LEU A 137 12.80 -4.62 0.13
N VAL A 138 13.16 -5.89 0.33
CA VAL A 138 12.35 -6.84 1.10
C VAL A 138 11.92 -6.28 2.47
N PRO A 139 12.80 -5.65 3.29
CA PRO A 139 12.38 -5.10 4.58
C PRO A 139 11.30 -4.01 4.47
N VAL A 140 11.33 -3.22 3.39
CA VAL A 140 10.36 -2.14 3.16
C VAL A 140 8.98 -2.72 2.87
N VAL A 141 8.91 -3.77 2.06
CA VAL A 141 7.65 -4.46 1.74
C VAL A 141 7.17 -5.27 2.94
N ALA A 142 8.05 -6.05 3.57
CA ALA A 142 7.71 -6.92 4.69
C ALA A 142 7.09 -6.19 5.89
N ARG A 143 7.46 -4.90 6.10
CA ARG A 143 6.90 -4.04 7.14
C ARG A 143 5.37 -4.11 7.21
N TRP A 144 4.72 -4.18 6.07
CA TRP A 144 3.28 -4.02 5.94
C TRP A 144 2.50 -5.33 6.10
N GLN A 145 3.18 -6.48 6.19
CA GLN A 145 2.49 -7.76 6.33
C GLN A 145 2.02 -8.01 7.77
N ARG A 146 0.84 -8.59 7.93
CA ARG A 146 0.35 -8.99 9.24
C ARG A 146 1.34 -9.91 9.95
N GLY A 147 1.43 -9.77 11.26
CA GLY A 147 2.36 -10.56 12.09
C GLY A 147 3.80 -10.06 12.05
N LYS A 148 4.13 -9.03 11.24
CA LYS A 148 5.47 -8.44 11.26
C LYS A 148 5.72 -7.72 12.57
N ASP A 149 6.84 -8.04 13.19
CA ASP A 149 7.36 -7.31 14.34
C ASP A 149 8.26 -6.18 13.86
N ASN A 150 7.75 -4.95 13.90
CA ASN A 150 8.46 -3.76 13.47
C ASN A 150 9.08 -3.05 14.69
N PHE A 151 10.29 -2.50 14.53
CA PHE A 151 11.05 -1.86 15.62
C PHE A 151 10.30 -0.66 16.25
N ASP A 152 9.45 0.02 15.48
CA ASP A 152 8.64 1.17 15.90
C ASP A 152 7.26 0.77 16.45
N GLY A 153 7.02 -0.53 16.58
CA GLY A 153 5.75 -1.08 17.08
C GLY A 153 4.60 -1.04 16.07
N TYR A 154 4.82 -0.60 14.82
CA TYR A 154 3.78 -0.62 13.79
C TYR A 154 3.25 -2.05 13.56
N ARG A 155 1.93 -2.16 13.44
CA ARG A 155 1.24 -3.43 13.15
C ARG A 155 0.22 -3.21 12.03
N ALA A 156 0.17 -4.15 11.12
CA ALA A 156 -0.87 -4.21 10.08
C ALA A 156 -1.57 -5.57 10.13
N SER A 157 -2.76 -5.62 9.56
CA SER A 157 -3.52 -6.88 9.38
C SER A 157 -3.60 -7.28 7.91
N THR A 158 -2.75 -6.72 7.05
CA THR A 158 -2.69 -7.01 5.62
C THR A 158 -2.12 -8.40 5.38
N PRO A 159 -2.90 -9.37 4.84
CA PRO A 159 -2.41 -10.74 4.66
C PRO A 159 -1.40 -10.87 3.53
N SER A 160 -1.59 -10.12 2.43
CA SER A 160 -0.80 -10.25 1.21
C SER A 160 -0.20 -8.93 0.78
N LEU A 161 0.95 -9.00 0.12
CA LEU A 161 1.62 -7.88 -0.52
C LEU A 161 2.05 -8.29 -1.92
N MET A 162 2.15 -7.32 -2.84
CA MET A 162 2.77 -7.55 -4.14
C MET A 162 4.29 -7.70 -3.96
N ASP A 163 4.86 -8.77 -4.50
CA ASP A 163 6.29 -9.06 -4.36
C ASP A 163 7.12 -8.30 -5.40
N PHE A 164 7.24 -6.99 -5.20
CA PHE A 164 8.08 -6.14 -6.04
C PHE A 164 9.56 -6.49 -5.96
N PRO A 165 10.15 -6.89 -4.81
CA PRO A 165 11.54 -7.32 -4.76
C PRO A 165 11.83 -8.47 -5.72
N LEU A 166 11.02 -9.52 -5.70
CA LEU A 166 11.23 -10.69 -6.56
C LEU A 166 10.91 -10.39 -8.02
N ALA A 167 9.84 -9.63 -8.29
CA ALA A 167 9.50 -9.20 -9.66
C ALA A 167 10.64 -8.41 -10.31
N GLU A 168 11.28 -7.49 -9.58
CA GLU A 168 12.43 -6.72 -10.07
C GLU A 168 13.66 -7.60 -10.27
N ALA A 169 13.94 -8.52 -9.34
CA ALA A 169 15.04 -9.45 -9.46
C ALA A 169 14.88 -10.35 -10.69
N MET A 170 13.68 -10.89 -10.93
CA MET A 170 13.36 -11.68 -12.11
C MET A 170 13.48 -10.87 -13.40
N ARG A 171 12.91 -9.66 -13.43
CA ARG A 171 13.00 -8.77 -14.60
C ARG A 171 14.45 -8.46 -14.97
N THR A 172 15.28 -8.18 -13.95
CA THR A 172 16.72 -7.93 -14.15
C THR A 172 17.44 -9.16 -14.69
N ALA A 173 17.18 -10.33 -14.10
CA ALA A 173 17.78 -11.59 -14.53
C ALA A 173 17.42 -11.95 -15.97
N LEU A 174 16.15 -11.79 -16.35
CA LEU A 174 15.65 -12.11 -17.69
C LEU A 174 16.11 -11.08 -18.76
N ALA A 175 16.36 -9.83 -18.38
CA ALA A 175 16.86 -8.79 -19.26
C ALA A 175 18.36 -8.89 -19.54
N ASP A 176 19.12 -9.56 -18.68
CA ASP A 176 20.58 -9.68 -18.83
C ASP A 176 20.95 -10.71 -19.90
N ARG A 177 21.44 -10.21 -21.03
CA ARG A 177 21.86 -11.03 -22.18
C ARG A 177 23.33 -11.46 -22.15
N ARG A 178 24.10 -11.05 -21.12
CA ARG A 178 25.53 -11.29 -21.06
C ARG A 178 25.89 -12.73 -20.68
N GLY A 179 24.93 -13.50 -20.17
CA GLY A 179 25.17 -14.83 -19.63
C GLY A 179 25.87 -14.81 -18.27
N GLY A 180 26.09 -15.98 -17.68
CA GLY A 180 26.70 -16.11 -16.36
C GLY A 180 25.64 -16.27 -15.25
N ASN A 181 25.91 -15.72 -14.07
CA ASN A 181 25.06 -15.90 -12.88
C ASN A 181 23.85 -14.97 -12.85
N VAL A 182 23.10 -14.89 -13.93
CA VAL A 182 21.98 -13.96 -14.10
C VAL A 182 20.87 -14.16 -13.05
N PHE A 183 20.70 -15.36 -12.53
CA PHE A 183 19.70 -15.67 -11.49
C PHE A 183 20.18 -15.45 -10.05
N THR A 184 21.43 -15.01 -9.84
CA THR A 184 21.96 -14.76 -8.48
C THR A 184 21.05 -13.81 -7.71
N SER A 185 20.61 -12.70 -8.32
CA SER A 185 19.72 -11.74 -7.69
C SER A 185 18.36 -12.32 -7.27
N VAL A 186 17.84 -13.29 -8.04
CA VAL A 186 16.61 -14.01 -7.69
C VAL A 186 16.82 -14.83 -6.42
N TYR A 187 17.90 -15.61 -6.35
CA TYR A 187 18.21 -16.42 -5.16
C TYR A 187 18.57 -15.54 -3.95
N GLU A 188 19.25 -14.44 -4.14
CA GLU A 188 19.53 -13.46 -3.08
C GLU A 188 18.22 -12.88 -2.53
N THR A 189 17.28 -12.52 -3.38
CA THR A 189 15.98 -12.01 -2.95
C THR A 189 15.18 -13.07 -2.20
N LEU A 190 15.07 -14.29 -2.73
CA LEU A 190 14.39 -15.42 -2.08
C LEU A 190 15.03 -15.78 -0.73
N SER A 191 16.35 -15.61 -0.59
CA SER A 191 17.03 -15.85 0.69
C SER A 191 16.57 -14.92 1.82
N LEU A 192 15.88 -13.81 1.48
CA LEU A 192 15.32 -12.84 2.43
C LEU A 192 13.85 -13.08 2.78
N ASP A 193 13.24 -14.12 2.23
CA ASP A 193 11.83 -14.44 2.49
C ASP A 193 11.52 -14.69 3.97
N TYR A 194 12.50 -15.07 4.76
CA TYR A 194 12.37 -15.20 6.22
C TYR A 194 12.00 -13.88 6.92
N LEU A 195 12.15 -12.74 6.25
CA LEU A 195 11.75 -11.44 6.77
C LEU A 195 10.23 -11.21 6.72
N TYR A 196 9.52 -11.96 5.87
CA TYR A 196 8.07 -11.96 5.84
C TYR A 196 7.50 -12.94 6.84
N PRO A 197 6.50 -12.56 7.65
CA PRO A 197 5.79 -13.53 8.51
C PRO A 197 5.09 -14.63 7.72
N GLU A 198 4.56 -14.30 6.56
CA GLU A 198 3.79 -15.21 5.70
C GLU A 198 4.26 -15.11 4.24
N PRO A 199 5.48 -15.58 3.88
CA PRO A 199 6.02 -15.44 2.52
C PRO A 199 5.15 -16.14 1.47
N GLY A 200 4.46 -17.24 1.81
CA GLY A 200 3.54 -17.93 0.93
C GLY A 200 2.28 -17.14 0.54
N ASN A 201 2.03 -16.00 1.17
CA ASN A 201 0.92 -15.11 0.86
C ASN A 201 1.33 -13.91 -0.03
N LEU A 202 2.57 -13.85 -0.48
CA LEU A 202 3.00 -12.82 -1.42
C LEU A 202 2.37 -13.06 -2.80
N VAL A 203 1.98 -11.98 -3.47
CA VAL A 203 1.45 -12.03 -4.82
C VAL A 203 2.61 -11.84 -5.80
N LEU A 204 3.00 -12.93 -6.45
CA LEU A 204 4.00 -12.92 -7.52
C LEU A 204 3.37 -12.37 -8.80
N PHE A 205 4.12 -11.58 -9.54
CA PHE A 205 3.68 -11.01 -10.81
C PHE A 205 4.88 -10.79 -11.75
N GLU A 206 4.60 -10.84 -13.05
CA GLU A 206 5.60 -10.60 -14.09
C GLU A 206 5.61 -9.14 -14.51
N ALA A 207 4.44 -8.54 -14.65
CA ALA A 207 4.26 -7.16 -15.08
C ALA A 207 3.24 -6.43 -14.21
N ASN A 208 3.44 -5.13 -14.06
CA ASN A 208 2.52 -4.16 -13.48
C ASN A 208 2.36 -2.99 -14.46
N HIS A 209 1.29 -2.20 -14.31
CA HIS A 209 1.05 -1.03 -15.18
C HIS A 209 2.01 0.12 -14.90
#